data_28dc6e84ced270eba7b2ffddc8aedecf
#
_entry.id   28dc6e84ced270eba7b2ffddc8aedecf
#
_cell.length_a   1.000
_cell.length_b   1.000
_cell.length_c   1.000
_cell.angle_alpha   90.00
_cell.angle_beta   90.00
_cell.angle_gamma   90.00
#
_symmetry.space_group_name_H-M   'P 1'
#
loop_
_entity.id
_entity.type
_entity.pdbx_description
1 polymer ?
#
loop_
_entity_poly.entity_id
_entity_poly.type
_entity_poly.pdbx_seq_one_letter_code
_entity_poly.pdbx_strand_id
1 'polypeptide(L)' 'MTYPSRFPSDPYEGQIFYDAATDNTYEYQRRDILDRMINRHKADYYWENISKEI' A
#
# COMPACT_ATOMS: atom_id res chain seq x y z
N MET A 1 -7.00 -5.07 12.79
CA MET A 1 -7.35 -3.67 12.52
C MET A 1 -7.54 -3.41 11.05
N THR A 2 -8.60 -2.73 10.72
CA THR A 2 -8.90 -2.46 9.32
C THR A 2 -8.36 -1.09 8.92
N TYR A 3 -8.11 -0.95 7.63
CA TYR A 3 -7.75 0.34 7.08
C TYR A 3 -8.95 1.29 7.16
N PRO A 4 -8.69 2.58 7.26
CA PRO A 4 -9.79 3.54 7.20
C PRO A 4 -10.55 3.39 5.90
N SER A 5 -11.86 3.55 5.97
CA SER A 5 -12.71 3.40 4.80
C SER A 5 -12.48 4.50 3.75
N ARG A 6 -11.74 5.55 4.13
CA ARG A 6 -11.45 6.65 3.20
C ARG A 6 -10.36 6.32 2.20
N PHE A 7 -9.61 5.22 2.38
CA PHE A 7 -8.69 4.81 1.34
C PHE A 7 -9.45 4.51 0.06
N PRO A 8 -8.84 4.82 -1.10
CA PRO A 8 -9.50 4.50 -2.37
C PRO A 8 -9.80 3.00 -2.45
N SER A 9 -10.97 2.66 -2.99
CA SER A 9 -11.39 1.27 -3.05
C SER A 9 -10.79 0.52 -4.24
N ASP A 10 -10.28 1.26 -5.23
CA ASP A 10 -9.72 0.64 -6.43
C ASP A 10 -8.40 1.32 -6.77
N PRO A 11 -7.40 1.15 -5.91
CA PRO A 11 -6.13 1.86 -6.10
C PRO A 11 -5.32 1.26 -7.23
N TYR A 12 -4.39 2.07 -7.76
CA TYR A 12 -3.45 1.61 -8.78
C TYR A 12 -2.03 1.79 -8.27
N GLU A 13 -1.12 1.03 -8.81
CA GLU A 13 0.28 1.07 -8.40
C GLU A 13 0.85 2.48 -8.55
N GLY A 14 1.47 2.97 -7.49
CA GLY A 14 2.04 4.31 -7.48
C GLY A 14 1.08 5.41 -7.07
N GLN A 15 -0.17 5.08 -6.81
CA GLN A 15 -1.16 6.07 -6.41
C GLN A 15 -0.81 6.67 -5.06
N ILE A 16 -0.94 7.99 -4.95
CA ILE A 16 -0.69 8.71 -3.71
C ILE A 16 -2.02 9.03 -3.05
N PHE A 17 -2.09 8.83 -1.75
CA PHE A 17 -3.25 9.18 -0.95
C PHE A 17 -2.79 9.94 0.28
N TYR A 18 -3.33 11.14 0.47
CA TYR A 18 -3.04 11.96 1.65
C TYR A 18 -4.20 11.87 2.61
N ASP A 19 -3.92 11.45 3.84
CA ASP A 19 -4.91 11.39 4.90
C ASP A 19 -4.78 12.62 5.78
N ALA A 20 -5.66 13.59 5.58
CA ALA A 20 -5.62 14.84 6.32
C ALA A 20 -5.93 14.66 7.79
N ALA A 21 -6.70 13.65 8.15
CA ALA A 21 -7.09 13.43 9.53
C ALA A 21 -5.91 13.06 10.41
N THR A 22 -4.93 12.34 9.85
CA THR A 22 -3.74 11.94 10.59
C THR A 22 -2.48 12.60 10.06
N ASP A 23 -2.60 13.42 9.01
CA ASP A 23 -1.48 14.10 8.38
C ASP A 23 -0.44 13.10 7.88
N ASN A 24 -0.89 12.01 7.31
CA ASN A 24 -0.03 10.98 6.74
C ASN A 24 -0.23 10.89 5.25
N THR A 25 0.85 10.60 4.53
CA THR A 25 0.81 10.36 3.10
C THR A 25 1.16 8.91 2.83
N TYR A 26 0.42 8.29 1.94
CA TYR A 26 0.60 6.89 1.61
C TYR A 26 0.79 6.72 0.12
N GLU A 27 1.51 5.67 -0.25
CA GLU A 27 1.68 5.29 -1.65
C GLU A 27 1.31 3.82 -1.80
N TYR A 28 0.51 3.52 -2.82
CA TYR A 28 0.11 2.14 -3.09
C TYR A 28 1.24 1.45 -3.86
N GLN A 29 1.85 0.46 -3.24
CA GLN A 29 3.05 -0.17 -3.77
C GLN A 29 2.83 -1.64 -4.03
N ARG A 30 3.57 -2.14 -5.00
CA ARG A 30 3.60 -3.55 -5.33
C ARG A 30 4.91 -4.13 -4.82
N ARG A 31 4.83 -5.29 -4.21
CA ARG A 31 5.99 -6.02 -3.75
C ARG A 31 5.92 -7.45 -4.24
N ASP A 32 7.03 -7.95 -4.78
CA ASP A 32 7.12 -9.34 -5.17
C ASP A 32 7.60 -10.17 -3.99
N ILE A 33 6.88 -11.22 -3.69
CA ILE A 33 7.18 -12.11 -2.58
C ILE A 33 7.39 -13.50 -3.14
N LEU A 34 8.44 -14.17 -2.67
CA LEU A 34 8.64 -15.57 -3.02
C LEU A 34 7.78 -16.43 -2.10
N ASP A 35 6.80 -17.08 -2.68
CA ASP A 35 5.97 -18.02 -1.94
C ASP A 35 6.62 -19.40 -2.02
N ARG A 36 7.23 -19.82 -0.93
CA ARG A 36 7.98 -21.06 -0.89
C ARG A 36 7.12 -22.31 -1.00
N MET A 37 5.86 -22.19 -0.64
CA MET A 37 4.96 -23.33 -0.70
C MET A 37 4.64 -23.72 -2.13
N ILE A 38 4.52 -22.73 -3.00
CA ILE A 38 4.25 -23.00 -4.41
C ILE A 38 5.47 -22.74 -5.29
N ASN A 39 6.56 -22.35 -4.66
CA ASN A 39 7.84 -22.11 -5.34
C ASN A 39 7.70 -21.15 -6.53
N ARG A 40 7.02 -20.04 -6.28
CA ARG A 40 6.78 -19.00 -7.28
C ARG A 40 6.72 -17.65 -6.62
N HIS A 41 6.98 -16.63 -7.42
CA HIS A 41 6.78 -15.25 -6.99
C HIS A 41 5.31 -14.88 -7.12
N LYS A 42 4.84 -14.07 -6.20
CA LYS A 42 3.52 -13.48 -6.32
C LYS A 42 3.57 -12.02 -5.97
N ALA A 43 2.67 -11.25 -6.54
CA ALA A 43 2.57 -9.83 -6.27
C ALA A 43 1.71 -9.60 -5.05
N ASP A 44 2.13 -8.67 -4.19
CA ASP A 44 1.38 -8.24 -3.04
C ASP A 44 1.32 -6.73 -3.05
N TYR A 45 0.13 -6.16 -2.83
CA TYR A 45 -0.06 -4.71 -2.86
C TYR A 45 -0.41 -4.21 -1.48
N TYR A 46 0.11 -3.03 -1.14
CA TYR A 46 -0.14 -2.46 0.18
C TYR A 46 0.04 -0.94 0.13
N TRP A 47 -0.54 -0.27 1.11
CA TRP A 47 -0.34 1.17 1.28
C TRP A 47 0.85 1.40 2.19
N GLU A 48 1.87 2.03 1.68
CA GLU A 48 3.03 2.36 2.47
C GLU A 48 2.96 3.81 2.95
N ASN A 49 3.19 4.03 4.25
CA ASN A 49 3.23 5.36 4.80
C ASN A 49 4.58 5.99 4.46
N ILE A 50 4.56 6.99 3.58
CA ILE A 50 5.76 7.65 3.12
C ILE A 50 5.95 9.03 3.74
N SER A 51 5.21 9.34 4.80
CA SER A 51 5.27 10.66 5.43
C SER A 51 6.67 11.03 5.87
N LYS A 52 7.47 10.05 6.27
CA LYS A 52 8.82 10.30 6.75
C LYS A 52 9.80 10.64 5.65
N GLU A 53 9.42 10.41 4.39
CA GLU A 53 10.32 10.59 3.26
C GLU A 53 10.11 11.93 2.57
N ILE A 54 9.21 12.74 3.10
CA ILE A 54 8.84 14.02 2.51
C ILE A 54 9.46 15.18 3.28
#